data_5ff31aa7adf6bdf952d6b8aa0fc08759
#
_entry.id   5ff31aa7adf6bdf952d6b8aa0fc08759
#
_cell.length_a   1.000
_cell.length_b   1.000
_cell.length_c   1.000
_cell.angle_alpha   90.00
_cell.angle_beta   90.00
_cell.angle_gamma   90.00
#
_symmetry.space_group_name_H-M   'P 1'
#
loop_
_entity.id
_entity.type
_entity.pdbx_description
1 polymer ?
#
loop_
_entity_poly.entity_id
_entity_poly.type
_entity_poly.pdbx_seq_one_letter_code
_entity_poly.pdbx_strand_id
1 'polypeptide(L)'
;MKTQHKKQKSKQKTKSNPREEVIQWVKEFVEVPHPMFADYPPCPYAKQARMQGKVDFRELTDMEPDSNIWTSIDHFDFEKKDVLVIIADAKRWTPHYTQKLAAQLNGTYAPRDLLIMEDHPKLIEKVKDVKLNQGRYTLLLVQRRTK
;
A
#
# COMPACT_ATOMS: atom_id res chain seq x y z
N MET A 1 -5.44 -37.15 16.72
CA MET A 1 -4.03 -36.79 16.58
C MET A 1 -3.69 -36.27 15.22
N LYS A 2 -4.07 -36.95 14.16
CA LYS A 2 -3.80 -36.48 12.80
C LYS A 2 -4.48 -35.15 12.50
N THR A 3 -5.65 -34.89 13.08
CA THR A 3 -6.37 -33.64 12.93
C THR A 3 -5.64 -32.45 13.54
N GLN A 4 -4.87 -32.67 14.61
CA GLN A 4 -4.13 -31.60 15.26
C GLN A 4 -3.00 -31.10 14.39
N HIS A 5 -2.32 -31.99 13.67
CA HIS A 5 -1.27 -31.60 12.73
C HIS A 5 -1.84 -30.70 11.62
N LYS A 6 -2.99 -31.04 11.09
CA LYS A 6 -3.62 -30.23 10.05
C LYS A 6 -3.99 -28.84 10.55
N LYS A 7 -4.46 -28.74 11.79
CA LYS A 7 -4.79 -27.44 12.39
C LYS A 7 -3.57 -26.56 12.56
N GLN A 8 -2.43 -27.13 12.96
CA GLN A 8 -1.20 -26.38 13.11
C GLN A 8 -0.69 -25.86 11.77
N LYS A 9 -0.75 -26.69 10.74
CA LYS A 9 -0.36 -26.25 9.39
C LYS A 9 -1.24 -25.13 8.90
N SER A 10 -2.55 -25.17 9.17
CA SER A 10 -3.46 -24.09 8.79
C SER A 10 -3.09 -22.79 9.49
N LYS A 11 -2.75 -22.85 10.78
CA LYS A 11 -2.31 -21.66 11.52
C LYS A 11 -1.04 -21.07 10.95
N GLN A 12 -0.10 -21.89 10.53
CA GLN A 12 1.14 -21.39 9.91
C GLN A 12 0.88 -20.73 8.57
N LYS A 13 -0.08 -21.25 7.81
CA LYS A 13 -0.44 -20.65 6.52
C LYS A 13 -1.09 -19.30 6.65
N THR A 14 -1.68 -19.00 7.81
CA THR A 14 -2.32 -17.69 8.02
C THR A 14 -1.33 -16.59 8.39
N LYS A 15 -0.06 -16.95 8.58
CA LYS A 15 0.98 -15.97 8.91
C LYS A 15 1.66 -15.45 7.66
N SER A 16 0.90 -14.85 6.76
CA SER A 16 1.49 -14.12 5.66
C SER A 16 2.08 -12.81 6.18
N ASN A 17 3.11 -12.31 5.52
CA ASN A 17 3.69 -11.05 5.93
C ASN A 17 2.88 -9.88 5.34
N PRO A 18 3.04 -8.67 5.88
CA PRO A 18 2.29 -7.50 5.40
C PRO A 18 2.46 -7.25 3.90
N ARG A 19 3.66 -7.43 3.38
CA ARG A 19 3.94 -7.23 1.96
C ARG A 19 3.08 -8.16 1.11
N GLU A 20 3.03 -9.44 1.46
CA GLU A 20 2.24 -10.42 0.73
C GLU A 20 0.74 -10.13 0.81
N GLU A 21 0.26 -9.71 1.97
CA GLU A 21 -1.15 -9.36 2.15
C GLU A 21 -1.55 -8.16 1.30
N VAL A 22 -0.70 -7.14 1.23
CA VAL A 22 -0.97 -5.97 0.41
C VAL A 22 -0.94 -6.31 -1.07
N ILE A 23 0.04 -7.11 -1.51
CA ILE A 23 0.11 -7.57 -2.91
C ILE A 23 -1.15 -8.36 -3.26
N GLN A 24 -1.60 -9.21 -2.36
CA GLN A 24 -2.81 -10.01 -2.59
C GLN A 24 -4.05 -9.12 -2.72
N TRP A 25 -4.16 -8.09 -1.88
CA TRP A 25 -5.24 -7.11 -1.98
C TRP A 25 -5.20 -6.37 -3.32
N VAL A 26 -4.02 -6.00 -3.79
CA VAL A 26 -3.87 -5.37 -5.10
C VAL A 26 -4.42 -6.29 -6.19
N LYS A 27 -4.05 -7.57 -6.17
CA LYS A 27 -4.49 -8.53 -7.17
C LYS A 27 -5.99 -8.81 -7.10
N GLU A 28 -6.56 -8.87 -5.91
CA GLU A 28 -7.95 -9.25 -5.71
C GLU A 28 -8.92 -8.08 -5.81
N PHE A 29 -8.44 -6.86 -5.58
CA PHE A 29 -9.31 -5.70 -5.55
C PHE A 29 -8.87 -4.60 -6.52
N VAL A 30 -7.65 -4.08 -6.37
CA VAL A 30 -7.20 -2.90 -7.10
C VAL A 30 -7.16 -3.15 -8.61
N GLU A 31 -6.83 -4.36 -9.01
CA GLU A 31 -6.69 -4.75 -10.41
C GLU A 31 -7.95 -5.35 -11.00
N VAL A 32 -9.01 -5.53 -10.22
CA VAL A 32 -10.20 -6.27 -10.62
C VAL A 32 -11.30 -5.32 -11.07
N PRO A 33 -11.89 -5.53 -12.26
CA PRO A 33 -13.06 -4.76 -12.69
C PRO A 33 -14.21 -4.88 -11.68
N HIS A 34 -14.90 -3.77 -11.46
CA HIS A 34 -16.00 -3.71 -10.51
C HIS A 34 -17.21 -3.03 -11.16
N PRO A 35 -18.43 -3.61 -11.02
CA PRO A 35 -19.63 -3.02 -11.63
C PRO A 35 -19.89 -1.58 -11.21
N MET A 36 -19.55 -1.22 -9.95
CA MET A 36 -19.75 0.13 -9.45
C MET A 36 -18.81 1.15 -10.08
N PHE A 37 -17.77 0.69 -10.79
CA PHE A 37 -16.82 1.55 -11.48
C PHE A 37 -16.93 1.36 -13.00
N ALA A 38 -18.14 1.12 -13.52
CA ALA A 38 -18.42 0.92 -14.93
C ALA A 38 -17.55 -0.23 -15.52
N ASP A 39 -17.37 -1.28 -14.74
CA ASP A 39 -16.58 -2.47 -15.09
C ASP A 39 -15.09 -2.20 -15.28
N TYR A 40 -14.61 -1.08 -14.73
CA TYR A 40 -13.17 -0.81 -14.63
C TYR A 40 -12.65 -1.22 -13.26
N PRO A 41 -11.36 -1.59 -13.16
CA PRO A 41 -10.74 -1.78 -11.86
C PRO A 41 -10.55 -0.43 -11.16
N PRO A 42 -10.43 -0.42 -9.82
CA PRO A 42 -10.12 0.81 -9.07
C PRO A 42 -8.90 1.56 -9.62
N CYS A 43 -7.89 0.82 -10.08
CA CYS A 43 -6.74 1.43 -10.76
C CYS A 43 -6.47 0.67 -12.06
N PRO A 44 -6.82 1.23 -13.24
CA PRO A 44 -6.65 0.52 -14.51
C PRO A 44 -5.20 0.18 -14.86
N TYR A 45 -4.23 0.88 -14.30
CA TYR A 45 -2.83 0.69 -14.65
C TYR A 45 -2.06 -0.21 -13.67
N ALA A 46 -2.68 -0.59 -12.56
CA ALA A 46 -1.99 -1.30 -11.48
C ALA A 46 -1.47 -2.67 -11.91
N LYS A 47 -2.28 -3.43 -12.63
CA LYS A 47 -1.91 -4.78 -13.06
C LYS A 47 -0.68 -4.76 -13.96
N GLN A 48 -0.68 -3.89 -14.96
CA GLN A 48 0.42 -3.79 -15.90
C GLN A 48 1.69 -3.36 -15.21
N ALA A 49 1.61 -2.34 -14.34
CA ALA A 49 2.76 -1.84 -13.59
C ALA A 49 3.35 -2.94 -12.70
N ARG A 50 2.50 -3.70 -12.00
CA ARG A 50 2.95 -4.80 -11.15
C ARG A 50 3.62 -5.89 -11.97
N MET A 51 3.01 -6.29 -13.09
CA MET A 51 3.55 -7.37 -13.93
C MET A 51 4.86 -6.98 -14.59
N GLN A 52 5.08 -5.70 -14.83
CA GLN A 52 6.33 -5.19 -15.40
C GLN A 52 7.40 -4.91 -14.34
N GLY A 53 7.12 -5.22 -13.07
CA GLY A 53 8.06 -4.99 -11.99
C GLY A 53 8.30 -3.52 -11.67
N LYS A 54 7.32 -2.67 -11.94
CA LYS A 54 7.43 -1.22 -11.74
C LYS A 54 6.83 -0.73 -10.43
N VAL A 55 6.39 -1.64 -9.58
CA VAL A 55 5.86 -1.32 -8.25
C VAL A 55 6.68 -2.06 -7.21
N ASP A 56 7.22 -1.34 -6.25
CA ASP A 56 7.89 -1.95 -5.10
C ASP A 56 7.01 -1.82 -3.86
N PHE A 57 7.04 -2.87 -3.04
CA PHE A 57 6.32 -2.92 -1.77
C PHE A 57 7.36 -3.04 -0.66
N ARG A 58 7.44 -2.02 0.20
CA ARG A 58 8.41 -1.97 1.28
C ARG A 58 7.71 -1.96 2.62
N GLU A 59 8.01 -2.95 3.45
CA GLU A 59 7.53 -2.96 4.83
C GLU A 59 8.41 -2.06 5.70
N LEU A 60 7.77 -1.22 6.49
CA LEU A 60 8.44 -0.45 7.52
C LEU A 60 8.31 -1.23 8.83
N THR A 61 9.42 -1.75 9.31
CA THR A 61 9.41 -2.56 10.53
C THR A 61 9.21 -1.68 11.77
N ASP A 62 8.74 -2.27 12.87
CA ASP A 62 8.45 -1.54 14.09
C ASP A 62 9.68 -0.87 14.68
N MET A 63 10.85 -1.42 14.42
CA MET A 63 12.11 -0.89 14.96
C MET A 63 12.70 0.25 14.13
N GLU A 64 12.20 0.45 12.93
CA GLU A 64 12.70 1.51 12.06
C GLU A 64 12.13 2.87 12.47
N PRO A 65 12.95 3.92 12.44
CA PRO A 65 12.42 5.28 12.65
C PRO A 65 11.63 5.76 11.43
N ASP A 66 10.72 6.71 11.65
CA ASP A 66 9.94 7.28 10.55
C ASP A 66 10.82 7.96 9.50
N SER A 67 12.01 8.43 9.89
CA SER A 67 12.95 9.03 8.94
C SER A 67 13.34 8.10 7.80
N ASN A 68 13.22 6.78 7.98
CA ASN A 68 13.49 5.82 6.92
C ASN A 68 12.51 5.91 5.76
N ILE A 69 11.36 6.54 5.96
CA ILE A 69 10.43 6.82 4.87
C ILE A 69 11.09 7.76 3.86
N TRP A 70 11.68 8.85 4.34
CA TRP A 70 12.39 9.80 3.45
C TRP A 70 13.55 9.13 2.75
N THR A 71 14.34 8.35 3.47
CA THR A 71 15.46 7.61 2.88
C THR A 71 14.98 6.67 1.79
N SER A 72 13.88 5.96 2.03
CA SER A 72 13.32 5.02 1.05
C SER A 72 12.88 5.74 -0.22
N ILE A 73 12.23 6.89 -0.08
CA ILE A 73 11.79 7.68 -1.24
C ILE A 73 12.99 8.24 -1.99
N ASP A 74 13.97 8.75 -1.26
CA ASP A 74 15.17 9.34 -1.88
C ASP A 74 15.98 8.33 -2.69
N HIS A 75 16.00 7.07 -2.27
CA HIS A 75 16.75 6.03 -2.95
C HIS A 75 15.94 5.28 -4.01
N PHE A 76 14.65 5.54 -4.09
CA PHE A 76 13.81 4.88 -5.09
C PHE A 76 14.02 5.51 -6.46
N ASP A 77 14.21 4.69 -7.47
CA ASP A 77 14.47 5.16 -8.82
C ASP A 77 13.17 5.26 -9.62
N PHE A 78 12.56 6.44 -9.59
CA PHE A 78 11.32 6.72 -10.31
C PHE A 78 11.51 6.81 -11.84
N GLU A 79 12.73 6.77 -12.32
CA GLU A 79 12.97 6.65 -13.76
C GLU A 79 12.74 5.21 -14.25
N LYS A 80 13.01 4.24 -13.38
CA LYS A 80 12.87 2.82 -13.72
C LYS A 80 11.56 2.23 -13.25
N LYS A 81 10.99 2.74 -12.17
CA LYS A 81 9.77 2.21 -11.57
C LYS A 81 8.77 3.34 -11.35
N ASP A 82 7.51 2.97 -11.23
CA ASP A 82 6.41 3.94 -11.19
C ASP A 82 5.92 4.25 -9.79
N VAL A 83 5.89 3.25 -8.91
CA VAL A 83 5.23 3.38 -7.60
C VAL A 83 6.04 2.69 -6.51
N LEU A 84 6.18 3.38 -5.38
CA LEU A 84 6.68 2.79 -4.14
C LEU A 84 5.52 2.75 -3.14
N VAL A 85 5.19 1.56 -2.66
CA VAL A 85 4.18 1.37 -1.62
C VAL A 85 4.90 1.06 -0.31
N ILE A 86 4.79 1.97 0.65
CA ILE A 86 5.34 1.77 1.99
C ILE A 86 4.22 1.24 2.88
N ILE A 87 4.50 0.14 3.57
CA ILE A 87 3.52 -0.57 4.38
C ILE A 87 3.93 -0.48 5.85
N ALA A 88 3.04 0.02 6.70
CA ALA A 88 3.29 0.12 8.12
C ALA A 88 2.14 -0.51 8.90
N ASP A 89 2.43 -0.91 10.14
CA ASP A 89 1.40 -1.40 11.05
C ASP A 89 0.37 -0.29 11.29
N ALA A 90 -0.91 -0.65 11.27
CA ALA A 90 -1.99 0.33 11.45
C ALA A 90 -1.94 1.02 12.81
N LYS A 91 -1.32 0.39 13.80
CA LYS A 91 -1.19 0.96 15.16
C LYS A 91 0.00 1.90 15.31
N ARG A 92 0.88 1.93 14.31
CA ARG A 92 2.09 2.77 14.37
C ARG A 92 1.74 4.25 14.43
N TRP A 93 0.75 4.67 13.64
CA TRP A 93 0.32 6.06 13.55
C TRP A 93 -1.19 6.15 13.72
N THR A 94 -1.64 7.24 14.34
CA THR A 94 -3.07 7.56 14.34
C THR A 94 -3.50 7.98 12.93
N PRO A 95 -4.79 7.93 12.62
CA PRO A 95 -5.28 8.46 11.34
C PRO A 95 -4.85 9.91 11.10
N HIS A 96 -4.97 10.74 12.14
CA HIS A 96 -4.61 12.15 12.04
C HIS A 96 -3.11 12.33 11.77
N TYR A 97 -2.25 11.58 12.48
CA TYR A 97 -0.81 11.65 12.25
C TYR A 97 -0.46 11.18 10.84
N THR A 98 -1.14 10.15 10.34
CA THR A 98 -0.93 9.65 8.98
C THR A 98 -1.21 10.74 7.94
N GLN A 99 -2.29 11.50 8.13
CA GLN A 99 -2.60 12.63 7.24
C GLN A 99 -1.54 13.72 7.31
N LYS A 100 -1.08 14.06 8.52
CA LYS A 100 -0.01 15.04 8.69
C LYS A 100 1.28 14.59 8.04
N LEU A 101 1.63 13.33 8.21
CA LEU A 101 2.84 12.76 7.62
C LEU A 101 2.77 12.82 6.10
N ALA A 102 1.64 12.42 5.51
CA ALA A 102 1.45 12.51 4.06
C ALA A 102 1.57 13.95 3.57
N ALA A 103 0.96 14.90 4.28
CA ALA A 103 1.07 16.32 3.92
C ALA A 103 2.51 16.81 3.98
N GLN A 104 3.25 16.40 5.01
CA GLN A 104 4.65 16.76 5.16
C GLN A 104 5.52 16.19 4.04
N LEU A 105 5.28 14.92 3.69
CA LEU A 105 5.98 14.28 2.58
C LEU A 105 5.66 14.96 1.26
N ASN A 106 4.39 15.31 1.03
CA ASN A 106 4.00 16.03 -0.18
C ASN A 106 4.68 17.38 -0.28
N GLY A 107 4.82 18.09 0.84
CA GLY A 107 5.57 19.35 0.89
C GLY A 107 7.03 19.17 0.53
N THR A 108 7.65 18.11 1.05
CA THR A 108 9.07 17.81 0.78
C THR A 108 9.31 17.45 -0.68
N TYR A 109 8.42 16.64 -1.27
CA TYR A 109 8.68 16.02 -2.57
C TYR A 109 7.93 16.66 -3.74
N ALA A 110 7.13 17.71 -3.50
CA ALA A 110 6.48 18.44 -4.59
C ALA A 110 7.48 18.94 -5.65
N PRO A 111 8.66 19.46 -5.27
CA PRO A 111 9.65 19.89 -6.29
C PRO A 111 10.16 18.75 -7.17
N ARG A 112 10.09 17.51 -6.72
CA ARG A 112 10.46 16.34 -7.51
C ARG A 112 9.28 15.73 -8.26
N ASP A 113 8.15 16.42 -8.28
CA ASP A 113 6.92 15.96 -8.95
C ASP A 113 6.41 14.63 -8.42
N LEU A 114 6.57 14.39 -7.12
CA LEU A 114 6.05 13.19 -6.46
C LEU A 114 4.75 13.52 -5.72
N LEU A 115 3.86 12.54 -5.71
CA LEU A 115 2.60 12.60 -4.98
C LEU A 115 2.58 11.45 -3.98
N ILE A 116 2.27 11.77 -2.75
CA ILE A 116 2.12 10.77 -1.69
C ILE A 116 0.65 10.72 -1.28
N MET A 117 0.08 9.51 -1.33
CA MET A 117 -1.29 9.25 -0.91
C MET A 117 -1.29 8.30 0.25
N GLU A 118 -2.03 8.65 1.30
CA GLU A 118 -2.13 7.81 2.49
C GLU A 118 -3.37 6.91 2.43
N ASP A 119 -3.27 5.76 3.08
CA ASP A 119 -4.38 4.84 3.27
C ASP A 119 -4.27 4.26 4.68
N HIS A 120 -5.13 4.71 5.58
CA HIS A 120 -5.19 4.20 6.96
C HIS A 120 -6.52 3.49 7.17
N PRO A 121 -6.53 2.31 7.85
CA PRO A 121 -7.77 1.54 8.04
C PRO A 121 -8.92 2.32 8.67
N LYS A 122 -8.61 3.35 9.46
CA LYS A 122 -9.62 4.18 10.11
C LYS A 122 -9.98 5.44 9.35
N LEU A 123 -9.30 5.73 8.25
CA LEU A 123 -9.65 6.81 7.31
C LEU A 123 -10.44 6.19 6.16
N ILE A 124 -11.71 5.90 6.41
CA ILE A 124 -12.53 5.16 5.45
C ILE A 124 -12.78 5.99 4.20
N GLU A 125 -12.35 5.48 3.06
CA GLU A 125 -12.62 6.06 1.75
C GLU A 125 -13.57 5.15 0.98
N LYS A 126 -14.63 5.72 0.45
CA LYS A 126 -15.62 5.00 -0.34
C LYS A 126 -15.94 5.76 -1.62
N VAL A 127 -16.15 4.99 -2.69
CA VAL A 127 -16.71 5.50 -3.92
C VAL A 127 -17.92 4.62 -4.22
N LYS A 128 -19.11 5.24 -4.29
CA LYS A 128 -20.36 4.51 -4.55
C LYS A 128 -20.52 3.30 -3.64
N ASP A 129 -20.30 3.50 -2.33
CA ASP A 129 -20.40 2.47 -1.30
C ASP A 129 -19.35 1.36 -1.36
N VAL A 130 -18.39 1.45 -2.28
CA VAL A 130 -17.28 0.52 -2.34
C VAL A 130 -16.13 1.09 -1.51
N LYS A 131 -15.69 0.33 -0.50
CA LYS A 131 -14.58 0.72 0.35
C LYS A 131 -13.26 0.53 -0.39
N LEU A 132 -12.47 1.57 -0.48
CA LEU A 132 -11.20 1.56 -1.21
C LEU A 132 -9.99 1.21 -0.35
N ASN A 133 -10.12 1.28 0.98
CA ASN A 133 -9.01 1.01 1.89
C ASN A 133 -8.59 -0.46 1.83
N GLN A 134 -7.28 -0.69 1.98
CA GLN A 134 -6.76 -2.03 2.18
C GLN A 134 -7.34 -2.63 3.47
N GLY A 135 -7.46 -1.83 4.53
CA GLY A 135 -8.26 -2.15 5.70
C GLY A 135 -7.51 -2.77 6.86
N ARG A 136 -6.26 -3.15 6.69
CA ARG A 136 -5.47 -3.79 7.74
C ARG A 136 -4.17 -3.07 8.07
N TYR A 137 -3.52 -2.53 7.06
CA TYR A 137 -2.24 -1.82 7.21
C TYR A 137 -2.40 -0.37 6.81
N THR A 138 -1.47 0.45 7.28
CA THR A 138 -1.34 1.82 6.79
C THR A 138 -0.41 1.80 5.59
N LEU A 139 -0.84 2.41 4.51
CA LEU A 139 -0.07 2.48 3.27
C LEU A 139 0.25 3.92 2.94
N LEU A 140 1.47 4.13 2.43
CA LEU A 140 1.87 5.37 1.79
C LEU A 140 2.25 5.03 0.36
N LEU A 141 1.50 5.55 -0.60
CA LEU A 141 1.75 5.31 -2.01
C LEU A 141 2.47 6.52 -2.58
N VAL A 142 3.66 6.29 -3.12
CA VAL A 142 4.50 7.35 -3.68
C VAL A 142 4.62 7.12 -5.18
N GLN A 143 4.24 8.13 -5.96
CA GLN A 143 4.29 8.03 -7.42
C GLN A 143 4.57 9.40 -8.02
N ARG A 144 5.01 9.43 -9.27
CA ARG A 144 5.12 10.71 -9.98
C ARG A 144 3.74 11.22 -10.35
N ARG A 145 3.56 12.53 -10.24
CA ARG A 145 2.29 13.20 -10.58
C ARG A 145 2.08 13.24 -12.08
N THR A 146 3.15 13.42 -12.82
CA THR A 146 3.12 13.48 -14.28
C THR A 146 4.10 12.46 -14.84
N LYS A 147 3.73 11.88 -15.95
CA LYS A 147 4.55 10.87 -16.61
C LYS A 147 5.03 11.34 -17.95
#